data_49526579a53906280c1385af9e56888f
#
_entry.id   49526579a53906280c1385af9e56888f
#
_cell.length_a   1.000
_cell.length_b   1.000
_cell.length_c   1.000
_cell.angle_alpha   90.00
_cell.angle_beta   90.00
_cell.angle_gamma   90.00
#
_symmetry.space_group_name_H-M   'P 1'
#
loop_
_entity.id
_entity.type
_entity.pdbx_description
1 polymer ?
#
loop_
_entity_poly.entity_id
_entity_poly.type
_entity_poly.pdbx_seq_one_letter_code
_entity_poly.pdbx_strand_id
1 'polypeptide(L)'
;CICLPLAPLQLTGVLDDCFCDVESIDVFNNFKIYPRIKKLTGKDYFRYYRVNLRRPCPFWPDDGHCSIKDCHVESCPEVRAPSEIADVTECEQVKELGAINSTLSNRSKQAFADWARHDDAQDNFCELDDETSPDSEYVDLLLNPERFTGYKGPSAWRVWNSIYEENCFKPRSVYRPLNPLAPSRGLCLEKRVFYRLISGLHSSINIHLCAEYLLDEGWSRSVWGPNPQEFRQRFDTAETKGEGTRRLKNLYFLYLIELRALYKVAPYFERAFINLYTGNLKEDGATKDLLLQVFNEIKSFPMHFDEKSMFAGHKIEAKILKEDFRLHFKNISRIMDCVGCSKCRLWGKLQTEGLGTALKILFSEKEIQKLPEHSPSKGFQLTRQEIVALINGFGRLSTSIHQLHSFRLLLDDNR
;
A
#
# COMPACT_ATOMS: atom_id res chain seq x y z
N CYS A 1 -10.29 -14.28 1.68
CA CYS A 1 -9.31 -15.18 1.09
C CYS A 1 -9.58 -16.58 1.56
N ILE A 2 -9.92 -17.45 0.67
CA ILE A 2 -9.88 -18.87 0.91
C ILE A 2 -8.52 -19.29 0.39
N CYS A 3 -7.55 -19.53 1.30
CA CYS A 3 -6.44 -20.37 0.94
C CYS A 3 -7.05 -21.78 0.76
N LEU A 4 -7.37 -22.13 -0.46
CA LEU A 4 -7.83 -23.50 -0.75
C LEU A 4 -6.68 -24.43 -0.40
N PRO A 5 -6.86 -25.34 0.58
CA PRO A 5 -5.83 -26.30 0.90
C PRO A 5 -5.67 -27.23 -0.29
N LEU A 6 -4.50 -27.27 -0.88
CA LEU A 6 -4.13 -28.31 -1.83
C LEU A 6 -4.03 -29.69 -1.17
N ALA A 7 -4.06 -29.72 0.17
CA ALA A 7 -4.11 -30.94 0.97
C ALA A 7 -4.73 -30.63 2.35
N PRO A 8 -5.39 -31.62 3.02
CA PRO A 8 -6.04 -31.41 4.31
C PRO A 8 -5.11 -30.97 5.46
N LEU A 9 -3.81 -31.02 5.28
CA LEU A 9 -2.78 -30.61 6.26
C LEU A 9 -2.29 -29.17 6.08
N GLN A 10 -2.80 -28.41 5.11
CA GLN A 10 -2.39 -27.03 4.84
C GLN A 10 -3.49 -26.02 5.13
N LEU A 11 -4.22 -26.21 6.22
CA LEU A 11 -5.27 -25.27 6.67
C LEU A 11 -4.72 -23.90 7.07
N THR A 12 -3.42 -23.76 7.28
CA THR A 12 -2.70 -22.51 7.47
C THR A 12 -1.62 -22.43 6.40
N GLY A 13 -1.96 -22.03 5.19
CA GLY A 13 -0.99 -21.91 4.11
C GLY A 13 0.20 -21.03 4.49
N VAL A 14 1.36 -21.36 3.95
CA VAL A 14 2.51 -20.44 3.99
C VAL A 14 2.08 -19.15 3.32
N LEU A 15 2.49 -18.02 3.87
CA LEU A 15 2.01 -16.69 3.50
C LEU A 15 1.99 -16.41 1.99
N ASP A 16 3.01 -16.83 1.24
CA ASP A 16 3.08 -16.59 -0.20
C ASP A 16 2.47 -17.71 -1.07
N ASP A 17 2.11 -18.86 -0.48
CA ASP A 17 1.46 -19.98 -1.17
C ASP A 17 -0.07 -19.91 -1.06
N CYS A 18 -0.62 -18.86 -0.46
CA CYS A 18 -2.05 -18.62 -0.36
C CYS A 18 -2.68 -18.48 -1.75
N PHE A 19 -3.56 -19.41 -2.10
CA PHE A 19 -4.44 -19.25 -3.24
C PHE A 19 -5.58 -18.31 -2.86
N CYS A 20 -5.70 -17.22 -3.61
CA CYS A 20 -6.79 -16.30 -3.46
C CYS A 20 -7.91 -16.74 -4.39
N ASP A 21 -9.07 -17.02 -3.84
CA ASP A 21 -10.29 -17.07 -4.62
C ASP A 21 -10.67 -15.63 -5.02
N VAL A 22 -10.29 -15.29 -6.24
CA VAL A 22 -10.46 -13.95 -6.81
C VAL A 22 -11.95 -13.56 -6.84
N GLU A 23 -12.83 -14.50 -7.17
CA GLU A 23 -14.26 -14.26 -7.27
C GLU A 23 -14.85 -13.93 -5.89
N SER A 24 -14.52 -14.68 -4.86
CA SER A 24 -14.94 -14.40 -3.49
C SER A 24 -14.45 -13.04 -3.01
N ILE A 25 -13.22 -12.64 -3.36
CA ILE A 25 -12.68 -11.33 -3.01
C ILE A 25 -13.42 -10.23 -3.77
N ASP A 26 -13.66 -10.40 -5.06
CA ASP A 26 -14.38 -9.42 -5.88
C ASP A 26 -15.80 -9.17 -5.31
N VAL A 27 -16.55 -10.23 -5.00
CA VAL A 27 -17.87 -10.14 -4.38
C VAL A 27 -17.79 -9.44 -3.03
N PHE A 28 -16.88 -9.88 -2.16
CA PHE A 28 -16.72 -9.27 -0.84
C PHE A 28 -16.33 -7.80 -0.94
N ASN A 29 -15.33 -7.46 -1.74
CA ASN A 29 -14.89 -6.09 -1.91
C ASN A 29 -16.02 -5.21 -2.48
N ASN A 30 -16.61 -5.60 -3.59
CA ASN A 30 -17.52 -4.72 -4.33
C ASN A 30 -18.87 -4.48 -3.60
N PHE A 31 -19.36 -5.47 -2.86
CA PHE A 31 -20.64 -5.33 -2.17
C PHE A 31 -20.52 -4.92 -0.70
N LYS A 32 -19.46 -5.33 -0.01
CA LYS A 32 -19.32 -5.08 1.43
C LYS A 32 -18.33 -3.97 1.76
N ILE A 33 -17.15 -3.97 1.16
CA ILE A 33 -16.06 -3.05 1.54
C ILE A 33 -16.13 -1.74 0.76
N TYR A 34 -16.10 -1.80 -0.58
CA TYR A 34 -15.97 -0.63 -1.43
C TYR A 34 -17.00 0.47 -1.15
N PRO A 35 -18.31 0.19 -0.99
CA PRO A 35 -19.29 1.25 -0.74
C PRO A 35 -19.09 1.97 0.60
N ARG A 36 -18.56 1.27 1.60
CA ARG A 36 -18.31 1.82 2.94
C ARG A 36 -16.99 2.54 3.03
N ILE A 37 -15.93 1.93 2.52
CA ILE A 37 -14.58 2.53 2.56
C ILE A 37 -14.53 3.82 1.73
N LYS A 38 -15.21 3.88 0.60
CA LYS A 38 -15.34 5.10 -0.21
C LYS A 38 -16.01 6.24 0.55
N LYS A 39 -17.03 5.93 1.36
CA LYS A 39 -17.69 6.93 2.22
C LYS A 39 -16.76 7.34 3.37
N LEU A 40 -16.03 6.39 3.94
CA LEU A 40 -15.13 6.62 5.06
C LEU A 40 -13.96 7.52 4.67
N THR A 41 -13.33 7.28 3.53
CA THR A 41 -12.20 8.10 3.04
C THR A 41 -12.64 9.52 2.65
N GLY A 42 -13.94 9.76 2.45
CA GLY A 42 -14.51 11.09 2.26
C GLY A 42 -14.77 11.88 3.54
N LYS A 43 -14.61 11.27 4.73
CA LYS A 43 -14.78 11.92 6.02
C LYS A 43 -13.59 12.82 6.35
N ASP A 44 -13.81 13.95 7.00
CA ASP A 44 -12.77 14.96 7.24
C ASP A 44 -11.52 14.39 7.92
N TYR A 45 -11.67 13.46 8.85
CA TYR A 45 -10.54 12.80 9.50
C TYR A 45 -9.63 12.10 8.51
N PHE A 46 -10.16 11.40 7.52
CA PHE A 46 -9.44 10.61 6.52
C PHE A 46 -9.12 11.36 5.25
N ARG A 47 -9.85 12.41 4.94
CA ARG A 47 -9.70 13.23 3.75
C ARG A 47 -8.42 14.05 3.76
N TYR A 48 -7.98 14.51 4.93
CA TYR A 48 -6.80 15.35 5.06
C TYR A 48 -5.57 14.57 5.48
N TYR A 49 -4.56 14.60 4.64
CA TYR A 49 -3.29 13.93 4.84
C TYR A 49 -2.17 14.95 4.97
N ARG A 50 -1.29 14.81 5.96
CA ARG A 50 -0.14 15.70 6.15
C ARG A 50 1.08 15.12 5.47
N VAL A 51 1.78 15.88 4.64
CA VAL A 51 2.89 15.39 3.83
C VAL A 51 3.90 16.47 3.53
N ASN A 52 5.17 16.13 3.52
CA ASN A 52 6.24 16.97 3.01
C ASN A 52 6.52 16.60 1.54
N LEU A 53 6.06 17.45 0.63
CA LEU A 53 6.27 17.26 -0.82
C LEU A 53 7.53 17.99 -1.32
N ARG A 54 8.25 18.69 -0.46
CA ARG A 54 9.43 19.48 -0.81
C ARG A 54 10.74 18.80 -0.39
N ARG A 55 10.67 17.68 0.33
CA ARG A 55 11.86 16.98 0.78
C ARG A 55 12.71 16.56 -0.41
N PRO A 56 14.03 16.84 -0.42
CA PRO A 56 14.90 16.44 -1.51
C PRO A 56 15.06 14.93 -1.56
N CYS A 57 15.30 14.40 -2.76
CA CYS A 57 15.62 13.00 -2.95
C CYS A 57 16.95 12.66 -2.26
N PRO A 58 17.00 11.66 -1.35
CA PRO A 58 18.24 11.30 -0.66
C PRO A 58 19.16 10.40 -1.49
N PHE A 59 18.70 9.86 -2.62
CA PHE A 59 19.42 8.84 -3.38
C PHE A 59 20.09 9.37 -4.64
N TRP A 60 19.46 10.32 -5.37
CA TRP A 60 20.01 10.90 -6.60
C TRP A 60 19.59 12.36 -6.77
N PRO A 61 20.06 13.27 -5.91
CA PRO A 61 19.52 14.62 -5.87
C PRO A 61 19.73 15.40 -7.18
N ASP A 62 20.87 15.25 -7.87
CA ASP A 62 21.21 16.11 -9.00
C ASP A 62 21.78 15.39 -10.24
N ASP A 63 22.42 14.24 -10.08
CA ASP A 63 23.19 13.58 -11.15
C ASP A 63 22.42 12.45 -11.86
N GLY A 64 21.24 12.19 -11.45
CA GLY A 64 20.42 11.12 -12.00
C GLY A 64 20.88 9.71 -11.65
N HIS A 65 21.84 9.53 -10.77
CA HIS A 65 22.29 8.22 -10.31
C HIS A 65 21.59 7.83 -9.02
N CYS A 66 21.04 6.61 -8.99
CA CYS A 66 20.53 6.02 -7.76
C CYS A 66 21.70 5.53 -6.89
N SER A 67 21.73 5.94 -5.63
CA SER A 67 22.77 5.52 -4.68
C SER A 67 22.52 4.13 -4.06
N ILE A 68 21.43 3.47 -4.40
CA ILE A 68 21.12 2.10 -3.99
C ILE A 68 21.90 1.14 -4.90
N LYS A 69 23.22 1.08 -4.76
CA LYS A 69 24.06 0.40 -5.77
C LYS A 69 24.50 -1.00 -5.40
N ASP A 70 24.57 -1.32 -4.13
CA ASP A 70 25.28 -2.53 -3.68
C ASP A 70 24.35 -3.71 -3.40
N CYS A 71 23.16 -3.66 -4.00
CA CYS A 71 22.22 -4.75 -3.94
C CYS A 71 22.55 -5.76 -5.01
N HIS A 72 23.45 -6.69 -4.73
CA HIS A 72 23.65 -7.88 -5.55
C HIS A 72 22.40 -8.74 -5.49
N VAL A 73 21.48 -8.48 -6.40
CA VAL A 73 20.32 -9.32 -6.58
C VAL A 73 20.79 -10.60 -7.24
N GLU A 74 20.86 -11.68 -6.48
CA GLU A 74 20.78 -12.99 -7.10
C GLU A 74 19.51 -12.98 -7.94
N SER A 75 19.65 -13.22 -9.23
CA SER A 75 18.55 -13.15 -10.18
C SER A 75 17.41 -14.09 -9.78
N CYS A 76 16.47 -13.58 -8.98
CA CYS A 76 15.18 -14.21 -8.90
C CYS A 76 14.46 -13.82 -10.20
N PRO A 77 14.08 -14.77 -11.06
CA PRO A 77 13.46 -14.45 -12.35
C PRO A 77 12.16 -13.65 -12.23
N GLU A 78 11.62 -13.55 -11.01
CA GLU A 78 10.43 -12.78 -10.68
C GLU A 78 10.71 -11.28 -10.44
N VAL A 79 11.97 -10.87 -10.30
CA VAL A 79 12.36 -9.49 -10.05
C VAL A 79 12.79 -8.84 -11.35
N ARG A 80 11.84 -8.36 -12.09
CA ARG A 80 12.09 -7.50 -13.25
C ARG A 80 11.27 -6.24 -13.10
N ALA A 81 11.91 -5.09 -13.30
CA ALA A 81 11.18 -3.86 -13.51
C ALA A 81 10.28 -4.04 -14.74
N PRO A 82 8.98 -3.77 -14.63
CA PRO A 82 8.08 -3.93 -15.77
C PRO A 82 8.48 -3.00 -16.91
N SER A 83 8.56 -3.52 -18.11
CA SER A 83 8.86 -2.76 -19.33
C SER A 83 7.86 -1.63 -19.65
N GLU A 84 6.70 -1.67 -19.01
CA GLU A 84 5.62 -0.71 -19.17
C GLU A 84 5.95 0.72 -18.72
N ILE A 85 7.01 0.86 -17.91
CA ILE A 85 7.42 2.16 -17.36
C ILE A 85 8.42 2.88 -18.28
N ALA A 86 8.83 2.25 -19.36
CA ALA A 86 9.79 2.79 -20.32
C ALA A 86 9.24 3.84 -21.28
N ASP A 87 8.07 4.39 -21.02
CA ASP A 87 7.47 5.43 -21.86
C ASP A 87 8.18 6.80 -21.65
N VAL A 88 8.41 7.52 -22.72
CA VAL A 88 9.36 8.64 -22.80
C VAL A 88 8.74 10.00 -22.44
N THR A 89 7.46 10.07 -22.17
CA THR A 89 6.79 11.34 -21.84
C THR A 89 7.05 11.74 -20.40
N GLU A 90 7.64 12.92 -20.21
CA GLU A 90 7.84 13.49 -18.89
C GLU A 90 6.52 13.87 -18.22
N CYS A 91 6.55 13.88 -16.89
CA CYS A 91 5.46 14.36 -16.07
C CYS A 91 5.13 15.82 -16.40
N GLU A 92 3.97 16.11 -16.92
CA GLU A 92 3.46 17.47 -16.91
C GLU A 92 3.26 17.91 -15.46
N GLN A 93 3.96 18.96 -15.05
CA GLN A 93 3.85 19.50 -13.70
C GLN A 93 2.41 19.90 -13.44
N VAL A 94 1.80 19.24 -12.49
CA VAL A 94 0.44 19.57 -12.07
C VAL A 94 0.49 20.86 -11.27
N LYS A 95 0.05 21.94 -11.86
CA LYS A 95 0.04 23.31 -11.28
C LYS A 95 -0.91 23.47 -10.07
N GLU A 96 -1.65 22.46 -9.68
CA GLU A 96 -2.83 22.60 -8.81
C GLU A 96 -2.60 22.30 -7.32
N LEU A 97 -1.38 22.05 -6.87
CA LEU A 97 -1.14 21.78 -5.45
C LEU A 97 -1.15 23.01 -4.54
N GLY A 98 -1.11 24.23 -5.10
CA GLY A 98 -0.96 25.47 -4.33
C GLY A 98 -2.17 25.91 -3.48
N ALA A 99 -3.37 25.38 -3.74
CA ALA A 99 -4.60 25.84 -3.07
C ALA A 99 -5.04 24.99 -1.87
N ILE A 100 -4.27 23.99 -1.49
CA ILE A 100 -4.69 22.93 -0.57
C ILE A 100 -4.81 23.39 0.87
N ASN A 101 -3.96 24.31 1.32
CA ASN A 101 -3.95 24.79 2.72
C ASN A 101 -5.14 25.66 3.12
N SER A 102 -5.88 26.19 2.15
CA SER A 102 -7.02 27.07 2.42
C SER A 102 -8.29 26.34 2.84
N THR A 103 -8.41 25.04 2.55
CA THR A 103 -9.62 24.25 2.78
C THR A 103 -9.72 23.69 4.20
N LEU A 104 -8.59 23.55 4.89
CA LEU A 104 -8.56 23.02 6.26
C LEU A 104 -8.64 24.16 7.28
N SER A 105 -9.69 24.16 8.11
CA SER A 105 -9.85 25.16 9.17
C SER A 105 -8.72 25.08 10.22
N ASN A 106 -8.40 26.18 10.87
CA ASN A 106 -7.41 26.21 11.95
C ASN A 106 -7.78 25.28 13.12
N ARG A 107 -9.08 25.14 13.39
CA ARG A 107 -9.59 24.21 14.41
C ARG A 107 -9.29 22.75 14.06
N SER A 108 -9.52 22.37 12.80
CA SER A 108 -9.20 21.03 12.33
C SER A 108 -7.69 20.76 12.32
N LYS A 109 -6.87 21.76 11.92
CA LYS A 109 -5.40 21.64 11.98
C LYS A 109 -4.92 21.38 13.41
N GLN A 110 -5.47 22.07 14.38
CA GLN A 110 -5.11 21.90 15.79
C GLN A 110 -5.57 20.55 16.34
N ALA A 111 -6.80 20.13 16.01
CA ALA A 111 -7.32 18.82 16.41
C ALA A 111 -6.46 17.66 15.85
N PHE A 112 -5.98 17.80 14.63
CA PHE A 112 -5.10 16.80 14.02
C PHE A 112 -3.69 16.78 14.64
N ALA A 113 -3.14 17.94 14.97
CA ALA A 113 -1.83 18.05 15.63
C ALA A 113 -1.81 17.43 17.04
N ASP A 114 -2.92 17.45 17.73
CA ASP A 114 -3.02 16.88 19.09
C ASP A 114 -2.98 15.35 19.11
N TRP A 115 -3.28 14.70 18.01
CA TRP A 115 -3.28 13.24 17.90
C TRP A 115 -1.86 12.65 17.73
N ALA A 116 -0.95 13.36 17.11
CA ALA A 116 0.34 12.89 16.60
C ALA A 116 1.42 12.58 17.65
N ARG A 117 1.11 12.46 18.94
CA ARG A 117 2.12 12.60 19.99
C ARG A 117 2.96 11.37 20.32
N HIS A 118 2.61 10.19 19.85
CA HIS A 118 3.31 8.98 20.30
C HIS A 118 3.54 8.01 19.15
N ASP A 119 4.77 7.97 18.72
CA ASP A 119 5.27 6.95 17.81
C ASP A 119 6.09 5.93 18.59
N ASP A 120 5.63 4.68 18.63
CA ASP A 120 6.46 3.57 19.06
C ASP A 120 7.31 3.12 17.88
N ALA A 121 8.46 3.76 17.71
CA ALA A 121 9.34 3.64 16.55
C ALA A 121 9.89 2.23 16.30
N GLN A 122 9.73 1.29 17.24
CA GLN A 122 10.42 0.01 17.18
C GLN A 122 10.01 -0.90 16.04
N ASP A 123 8.74 -0.85 15.61
CA ASP A 123 8.23 -1.71 14.55
C ASP A 123 7.79 -0.96 13.28
N ASN A 124 8.19 0.31 13.12
CA ASN A 124 7.86 1.10 11.96
C ASN A 124 8.62 0.63 10.70
N PHE A 125 7.88 0.40 9.63
CA PHE A 125 8.39 -0.01 8.33
C PHE A 125 8.60 1.18 7.38
N CYS A 126 8.08 2.36 7.70
CA CYS A 126 8.26 3.60 6.95
C CYS A 126 9.06 4.64 7.74
N GLU A 127 9.56 5.64 7.03
CA GLU A 127 10.05 6.88 7.62
C GLU A 127 8.82 7.76 7.94
N LEU A 128 8.58 8.05 9.22
CA LEU A 128 7.36 8.72 9.70
C LEU A 128 7.60 10.15 10.20
N ASP A 129 8.49 10.89 9.58
CA ASP A 129 8.81 12.25 10.01
C ASP A 129 7.95 13.34 9.31
N ASP A 130 7.16 12.99 8.31
CA ASP A 130 6.33 13.95 7.59
C ASP A 130 5.29 14.60 8.51
N GLU A 131 4.75 13.89 9.50
CA GLU A 131 3.76 14.45 10.43
C GLU A 131 4.36 15.54 11.34
N THR A 132 5.61 15.40 11.71
CA THR A 132 6.33 16.32 12.60
C THR A 132 7.15 17.37 11.87
N SER A 133 7.40 17.20 10.58
CA SER A 133 8.20 18.13 9.78
C SER A 133 7.53 19.51 9.69
N PRO A 134 8.27 20.61 9.92
CA PRO A 134 7.74 21.96 9.77
C PRO A 134 7.34 22.30 8.33
N ASP A 135 7.96 21.64 7.34
CA ASP A 135 7.70 21.86 5.92
C ASP A 135 6.52 21.04 5.39
N SER A 136 5.88 20.25 6.25
CA SER A 136 4.73 19.46 5.87
C SER A 136 3.44 20.24 5.89
N GLU A 137 2.60 19.99 4.90
CA GLU A 137 1.31 20.63 4.71
C GLU A 137 0.17 19.60 4.72
N TYR A 138 -1.02 20.02 5.16
CA TYR A 138 -2.22 19.21 5.01
C TYR A 138 -2.74 19.30 3.59
N VAL A 139 -2.95 18.14 2.98
CA VAL A 139 -3.45 17.99 1.62
C VAL A 139 -4.85 17.39 1.65
N ASP A 140 -5.76 17.97 0.90
CA ASP A 140 -7.09 17.42 0.66
C ASP A 140 -7.03 16.36 -0.45
N LEU A 141 -7.17 15.09 -0.08
CA LEU A 141 -7.07 13.96 -1.01
C LEU A 141 -8.20 13.94 -2.06
N LEU A 142 -9.38 14.49 -1.73
CA LEU A 142 -10.49 14.56 -2.69
C LEU A 142 -10.26 15.61 -3.77
N LEU A 143 -9.56 16.70 -3.44
CA LEU A 143 -9.19 17.74 -4.40
C LEU A 143 -7.95 17.37 -5.23
N ASN A 144 -7.21 16.35 -4.80
CA ASN A 144 -5.98 15.91 -5.44
C ASN A 144 -6.05 14.43 -5.83
N PRO A 145 -7.03 14.02 -6.64
CA PRO A 145 -7.12 12.63 -7.08
C PRO A 145 -5.88 12.23 -7.87
N GLU A 146 -5.46 11.00 -7.72
CA GLU A 146 -4.41 10.42 -8.55
C GLU A 146 -4.95 10.20 -9.96
N ARG A 147 -4.20 10.62 -10.96
CA ARG A 147 -4.59 10.54 -12.37
C ARG A 147 -3.39 10.19 -13.24
N PHE A 148 -3.64 9.77 -14.46
CA PHE A 148 -2.62 9.42 -15.42
C PHE A 148 -1.86 10.68 -15.91
N THR A 149 -1.06 11.26 -15.00
CA THR A 149 -0.18 12.37 -15.31
C THR A 149 1.14 12.14 -14.64
N GLY A 150 2.23 11.97 -15.06
CA GLY A 150 3.47 11.88 -14.31
C GLY A 150 3.98 10.50 -13.96
N TYR A 151 3.30 9.46 -14.38
CA TYR A 151 3.74 8.09 -14.20
C TYR A 151 4.46 7.52 -15.44
N LYS A 152 5.07 8.38 -16.25
CA LYS A 152 5.77 8.04 -17.48
C LYS A 152 7.19 8.57 -17.48
N GLY A 153 7.99 8.01 -18.39
CA GLY A 153 9.31 8.51 -18.71
C GLY A 153 10.46 7.97 -17.85
N PRO A 154 11.67 8.46 -18.13
CA PRO A 154 12.88 7.96 -17.47
C PRO A 154 12.87 8.11 -15.96
N SER A 155 12.26 9.17 -15.44
CA SER A 155 12.14 9.41 -13.98
C SER A 155 11.27 8.34 -13.31
N ALA A 156 10.08 8.07 -13.87
CA ALA A 156 9.20 7.02 -13.37
C ALA A 156 9.87 5.64 -13.45
N TRP A 157 10.53 5.34 -14.56
CA TRP A 157 11.29 4.10 -14.72
C TRP A 157 12.36 3.95 -13.66
N ARG A 158 13.14 5.01 -13.40
CA ARG A 158 14.19 4.99 -12.37
C ARG A 158 13.63 4.72 -10.97
N VAL A 159 12.56 5.42 -10.60
CA VAL A 159 11.89 5.25 -9.31
C VAL A 159 11.43 3.79 -9.13
N TRP A 160 10.70 3.25 -10.09
CA TRP A 160 10.22 1.89 -10.01
C TRP A 160 11.35 0.85 -10.04
N ASN A 161 12.37 1.06 -10.86
CA ASN A 161 13.53 0.18 -10.87
C ASN A 161 14.21 0.14 -9.49
N SER A 162 14.41 1.31 -8.88
CA SER A 162 15.01 1.39 -7.54
C SER A 162 14.14 0.72 -6.46
N ILE A 163 12.80 0.85 -6.56
CA ILE A 163 11.88 0.15 -5.66
C ILE A 163 12.02 -1.37 -5.79
N TYR A 164 12.11 -1.90 -7.02
CA TYR A 164 12.29 -3.34 -7.23
C TYR A 164 13.70 -3.82 -6.85
N GLU A 165 14.73 -2.97 -6.96
CA GLU A 165 16.09 -3.27 -6.50
C GLU A 165 16.17 -3.47 -4.97
N GLU A 166 15.28 -2.84 -4.20
CA GLU A 166 15.18 -3.08 -2.76
C GLU A 166 14.81 -4.54 -2.41
N ASN A 167 14.43 -5.34 -3.38
CA ASN A 167 14.17 -6.77 -3.18
C ASN A 167 15.46 -7.62 -3.07
N CYS A 168 16.46 -7.15 -2.33
CA CYS A 168 17.77 -7.79 -2.20
C CYS A 168 18.02 -8.38 -0.82
N PHE A 169 17.17 -9.24 -0.36
CA PHE A 169 17.35 -9.90 0.94
C PHE A 169 18.53 -10.89 0.90
N LYS A 170 19.34 -10.85 1.95
CA LYS A 170 20.42 -11.81 2.14
C LYS A 170 19.82 -13.21 2.27
N PRO A 171 20.40 -14.23 1.64
CA PRO A 171 19.96 -15.60 1.86
C PRO A 171 20.13 -15.93 3.35
N ARG A 172 19.15 -16.63 3.92
CA ARG A 172 19.26 -17.19 5.28
C ARG A 172 20.57 -17.97 5.34
N SER A 173 21.51 -17.50 6.14
CA SER A 173 22.82 -18.06 6.17
C SER A 173 22.80 -19.48 6.75
N VAL A 174 23.53 -20.35 6.10
CA VAL A 174 24.44 -21.33 6.67
C VAL A 174 23.87 -22.59 7.30
N TYR A 175 22.73 -22.63 7.92
CA TYR A 175 22.10 -23.92 8.22
C TYR A 175 21.38 -24.44 6.98
N ARG A 176 22.18 -24.78 5.95
CA ARG A 176 21.69 -25.67 4.90
C ARG A 176 21.22 -26.91 5.62
N PRO A 177 19.94 -27.28 5.57
CA PRO A 177 19.58 -28.64 5.95
C PRO A 177 20.48 -29.57 5.13
N LEU A 178 21.06 -30.56 5.75
CA LEU A 178 21.93 -31.58 5.12
C LEU A 178 21.22 -32.36 3.98
N ASN A 179 20.02 -31.93 3.63
CA ASN A 179 19.24 -32.51 2.55
C ASN A 179 19.38 -31.64 1.29
N PRO A 180 20.20 -32.05 0.29
CA PRO A 180 20.35 -31.31 -0.96
C PRO A 180 19.09 -31.29 -1.83
N LEU A 181 18.05 -32.02 -1.44
CA LEU A 181 16.74 -32.06 -2.10
C LEU A 181 15.69 -31.17 -1.39
N ALA A 182 16.06 -30.49 -0.32
CA ALA A 182 15.15 -29.53 0.30
C ALA A 182 14.85 -28.40 -0.69
N PRO A 183 13.59 -28.17 -1.05
CA PRO A 183 13.24 -27.16 -2.02
C PRO A 183 13.75 -25.81 -1.56
N SER A 184 14.40 -25.08 -2.45
CA SER A 184 14.92 -23.71 -2.24
C SER A 184 13.84 -22.66 -1.90
N ARG A 185 12.58 -23.06 -1.81
CA ARG A 185 11.41 -22.23 -1.51
C ARG A 185 11.53 -21.45 -0.21
N GLY A 186 12.16 -22.01 0.82
CA GLY A 186 12.33 -21.31 2.11
C GLY A 186 13.37 -20.19 2.11
N LEU A 187 14.32 -20.22 1.18
CA LEU A 187 15.43 -19.26 1.14
C LEU A 187 15.03 -17.90 0.55
N CYS A 188 13.91 -17.84 -0.17
CA CYS A 188 13.45 -16.64 -0.85
C CYS A 188 12.07 -16.16 -0.37
N LEU A 189 11.56 -16.61 0.79
CA LEU A 189 10.21 -16.27 1.22
C LEU A 189 10.03 -14.76 1.41
N GLU A 190 10.93 -14.12 2.15
CA GLU A 190 10.90 -12.68 2.40
C GLU A 190 11.02 -11.90 1.08
N LYS A 191 11.88 -12.35 0.19
CA LYS A 191 12.08 -11.79 -1.15
C LYS A 191 10.81 -11.92 -1.99
N ARG A 192 10.18 -13.10 -2.02
CA ARG A 192 8.93 -13.33 -2.75
C ARG A 192 7.78 -12.50 -2.21
N VAL A 193 7.62 -12.44 -0.89
CA VAL A 193 6.58 -11.63 -0.25
C VAL A 193 6.80 -10.15 -0.56
N PHE A 194 8.01 -9.66 -0.40
CA PHE A 194 8.36 -8.27 -0.71
C PHE A 194 8.05 -7.93 -2.17
N TYR A 195 8.50 -8.76 -3.10
CA TYR A 195 8.19 -8.59 -4.52
C TYR A 195 6.68 -8.56 -4.77
N ARG A 196 5.90 -9.47 -4.17
CA ARG A 196 4.45 -9.52 -4.36
C ARG A 196 3.75 -8.28 -3.80
N LEU A 197 4.20 -7.76 -2.68
CA LEU A 197 3.68 -6.50 -2.12
C LEU A 197 3.93 -5.33 -3.08
N ILE A 198 5.14 -5.19 -3.57
CA ILE A 198 5.51 -4.12 -4.50
C ILE A 198 4.80 -4.27 -5.85
N SER A 199 4.77 -5.47 -6.41
CA SER A 199 4.06 -5.75 -7.66
C SER A 199 2.55 -5.53 -7.53
N GLY A 200 1.96 -5.86 -6.38
CA GLY A 200 0.57 -5.59 -6.07
C GLY A 200 0.25 -4.10 -5.99
N LEU A 201 1.10 -3.33 -5.31
CA LEU A 201 1.00 -1.87 -5.25
C LEU A 201 1.10 -1.24 -6.64
N HIS A 202 2.08 -1.66 -7.42
CA HIS A 202 2.28 -1.22 -8.79
C HIS A 202 1.07 -1.55 -9.68
N SER A 203 0.50 -2.74 -9.54
CA SER A 203 -0.71 -3.14 -10.25
C SER A 203 -1.92 -2.29 -9.86
N SER A 204 -2.09 -2.00 -8.57
CA SER A 204 -3.13 -1.10 -8.08
C SER A 204 -3.04 0.28 -8.72
N ILE A 205 -1.85 0.86 -8.74
CA ILE A 205 -1.58 2.15 -9.39
C ILE A 205 -1.94 2.06 -10.89
N ASN A 206 -1.46 1.05 -11.60
CA ASN A 206 -1.73 0.89 -13.03
C ASN A 206 -3.23 0.74 -13.36
N ILE A 207 -3.98 -0.02 -12.59
CA ILE A 207 -5.43 -0.15 -12.79
C ILE A 207 -6.11 1.21 -12.62
N HIS A 208 -5.73 1.92 -11.55
CA HIS A 208 -6.32 3.22 -11.30
C HIS A 208 -5.99 4.23 -12.41
N LEU A 209 -4.74 4.27 -12.86
CA LEU A 209 -4.33 5.15 -13.94
C LEU A 209 -5.06 4.84 -15.26
N CYS A 210 -5.36 3.56 -15.53
CA CYS A 210 -6.21 3.18 -16.66
C CYS A 210 -7.65 3.67 -16.49
N ALA A 211 -8.17 3.73 -15.26
CA ALA A 211 -9.53 4.19 -14.97
C ALA A 211 -9.65 5.72 -14.94
N GLU A 212 -8.59 6.42 -14.58
CA GLU A 212 -8.50 7.88 -14.51
C GLU A 212 -7.54 8.41 -15.60
N TYR A 213 -7.79 8.01 -16.83
CA TYR A 213 -6.99 8.36 -18.00
C TYR A 213 -7.52 9.63 -18.67
N LEU A 214 -6.63 10.49 -19.18
CA LEU A 214 -7.02 11.66 -19.94
C LEU A 214 -7.34 11.23 -21.38
N LEU A 215 -8.61 11.15 -21.70
CA LEU A 215 -9.11 10.81 -23.03
C LEU A 215 -9.22 12.09 -23.86
N ASP A 216 -8.70 12.02 -25.09
CA ASP A 216 -8.87 13.07 -26.09
C ASP A 216 -10.12 12.75 -26.94
N GLU A 217 -11.21 13.46 -26.68
CA GLU A 217 -12.47 13.28 -27.42
C GLU A 217 -12.57 14.09 -28.71
N GLY A 218 -11.45 14.69 -29.14
CA GLY A 218 -11.42 15.56 -30.31
C GLY A 218 -12.12 16.91 -30.06
N TRP A 219 -11.84 17.94 -30.86
CA TRP A 219 -12.45 19.26 -30.75
C TRP A 219 -12.34 19.91 -29.35
N SER A 220 -11.13 19.92 -28.78
CA SER A 220 -10.72 20.70 -27.60
C SER A 220 -11.33 20.31 -26.24
N ARG A 221 -11.82 19.11 -26.06
CA ARG A 221 -12.30 18.67 -24.75
C ARG A 221 -11.65 17.35 -24.34
N SER A 222 -10.74 17.44 -23.37
CA SER A 222 -10.18 16.26 -22.72
C SER A 222 -11.02 15.89 -21.49
N VAL A 223 -11.41 14.62 -21.38
CA VAL A 223 -12.24 14.09 -20.27
C VAL A 223 -11.49 12.98 -19.57
N TRP A 224 -11.55 12.98 -18.25
CA TRP A 224 -11.01 11.90 -17.43
C TRP A 224 -11.96 10.71 -17.42
N GLY A 225 -11.47 9.54 -17.83
CA GLY A 225 -12.29 8.34 -17.89
C GLY A 225 -11.49 7.07 -18.13
N PRO A 226 -12.17 5.90 -18.16
CA PRO A 226 -11.53 4.62 -18.35
C PRO A 226 -10.98 4.46 -19.77
N ASN A 227 -9.73 3.97 -19.87
CA ASN A 227 -9.09 3.61 -21.14
C ASN A 227 -8.92 2.08 -21.23
N PRO A 228 -9.84 1.35 -21.91
CA PRO A 228 -9.76 -0.11 -22.06
C PRO A 228 -8.54 -0.58 -22.87
N GLN A 229 -8.07 0.24 -23.81
CA GLN A 229 -6.90 -0.10 -24.61
C GLN A 229 -5.63 -0.09 -23.76
N GLU A 230 -5.42 0.95 -22.96
CA GLU A 230 -4.32 1.04 -22.00
C GLU A 230 -4.37 -0.11 -20.99
N PHE A 231 -5.57 -0.47 -20.54
CA PHE A 231 -5.76 -1.61 -19.65
C PHE A 231 -5.35 -2.93 -20.31
N ARG A 232 -5.73 -3.18 -21.58
CA ARG A 232 -5.30 -4.39 -22.30
C ARG A 232 -3.79 -4.47 -22.43
N GLN A 233 -3.13 -3.38 -22.82
CA GLN A 233 -1.66 -3.35 -22.96
C GLN A 233 -0.95 -3.73 -21.66
N ARG A 234 -1.50 -3.40 -20.50
CA ARG A 234 -0.88 -3.64 -19.20
C ARG A 234 -1.23 -4.98 -18.58
N PHE A 235 -2.42 -5.52 -18.87
CA PHE A 235 -2.96 -6.66 -18.13
C PHE A 235 -3.47 -7.81 -18.99
N ASP A 236 -3.63 -7.64 -20.29
CA ASP A 236 -4.04 -8.74 -21.15
C ASP A 236 -2.97 -9.83 -21.19
N THR A 237 -3.42 -11.09 -21.14
CA THR A 237 -2.52 -12.26 -21.07
C THR A 237 -1.68 -12.42 -22.34
N ALA A 238 -2.25 -12.13 -23.49
CA ALA A 238 -1.55 -12.25 -24.78
C ALA A 238 -0.54 -11.11 -24.96
N GLU A 239 -0.95 -9.85 -24.68
CA GLU A 239 -0.10 -8.67 -24.78
C GLU A 239 1.11 -8.74 -23.82
N THR A 240 0.87 -9.20 -22.59
CA THR A 240 1.89 -9.24 -21.54
C THR A 240 2.59 -10.59 -21.40
N LYS A 241 2.32 -11.56 -22.29
CA LYS A 241 2.87 -12.93 -22.22
C LYS A 241 2.62 -13.61 -20.85
N GLY A 242 1.46 -13.37 -20.26
CA GLY A 242 1.05 -13.92 -18.96
C GLY A 242 1.47 -13.11 -17.73
N GLU A 243 2.33 -12.09 -17.88
CA GLU A 243 2.76 -11.24 -16.77
C GLU A 243 1.59 -10.47 -16.15
N GLY A 244 0.66 -9.97 -16.97
CA GLY A 244 -0.52 -9.24 -16.49
C GLY A 244 -1.34 -10.03 -15.48
N THR A 245 -1.59 -11.31 -15.75
CA THR A 245 -2.31 -12.20 -14.83
C THR A 245 -1.54 -12.36 -13.50
N ARG A 246 -0.22 -12.50 -13.55
CA ARG A 246 0.62 -12.60 -12.35
C ARG A 246 0.57 -11.32 -11.52
N ARG A 247 0.61 -10.17 -12.16
CA ARG A 247 0.51 -8.85 -11.50
C ARG A 247 -0.85 -8.67 -10.82
N LEU A 248 -1.93 -9.08 -11.48
CA LEU A 248 -3.26 -9.05 -10.87
C LEU A 248 -3.36 -9.97 -9.65
N LYS A 249 -2.78 -11.18 -9.69
CA LYS A 249 -2.68 -12.05 -8.50
C LYS A 249 -1.93 -11.38 -7.34
N ASN A 250 -0.89 -10.61 -7.63
CA ASN A 250 -0.16 -9.86 -6.62
C ASN A 250 -0.98 -8.70 -6.04
N LEU A 251 -1.85 -8.07 -6.83
CA LEU A 251 -2.80 -7.09 -6.31
C LEU A 251 -3.75 -7.71 -5.27
N TYR A 252 -4.33 -8.87 -5.59
CA TYR A 252 -5.19 -9.58 -4.63
C TYR A 252 -4.43 -10.04 -3.39
N PHE A 253 -3.18 -10.47 -3.55
CA PHE A 253 -2.32 -10.80 -2.41
C PHE A 253 -2.11 -9.58 -1.51
N LEU A 254 -1.77 -8.42 -2.06
CA LEU A 254 -1.60 -7.18 -1.30
C LEU A 254 -2.89 -6.78 -0.59
N TYR A 255 -4.03 -6.85 -1.28
CA TYR A 255 -5.34 -6.59 -0.68
C TYR A 255 -5.58 -7.43 0.57
N LEU A 256 -5.23 -8.72 0.51
CA LEU A 256 -5.40 -9.64 1.63
C LEU A 256 -4.44 -9.36 2.78
N ILE A 257 -3.22 -8.93 2.49
CA ILE A 257 -2.25 -8.51 3.50
C ILE A 257 -2.79 -7.31 4.29
N GLU A 258 -3.29 -6.29 3.60
CA GLU A 258 -3.88 -5.13 4.28
C GLU A 258 -5.19 -5.48 4.99
N LEU A 259 -6.04 -6.31 4.38
CA LEU A 259 -7.26 -6.80 5.02
C LEU A 259 -6.94 -7.58 6.31
N ARG A 260 -5.88 -8.40 6.32
CA ARG A 260 -5.40 -9.12 7.51
C ARG A 260 -4.90 -8.17 8.58
N ALA A 261 -4.16 -7.12 8.20
CA ALA A 261 -3.71 -6.09 9.14
C ALA A 261 -4.90 -5.37 9.79
N LEU A 262 -5.90 -4.99 9.00
CA LEU A 262 -7.13 -4.37 9.49
C LEU A 262 -7.92 -5.31 10.41
N TYR A 263 -8.01 -6.60 10.07
CA TYR A 263 -8.62 -7.59 10.95
C TYR A 263 -7.94 -7.64 12.33
N LYS A 264 -6.60 -7.64 12.35
CA LYS A 264 -5.82 -7.71 13.60
C LYS A 264 -5.95 -6.46 14.45
N VAL A 265 -5.98 -5.28 13.82
CA VAL A 265 -6.03 -4.00 14.53
C VAL A 265 -7.45 -3.58 14.91
N ALA A 266 -8.49 -4.28 14.47
CA ALA A 266 -9.88 -3.96 14.77
C ALA A 266 -10.16 -3.74 16.28
N PRO A 267 -9.65 -4.58 17.23
CA PRO A 267 -9.83 -4.35 18.65
C PRO A 267 -9.25 -3.03 19.17
N TYR A 268 -8.21 -2.51 18.51
CA TYR A 268 -7.63 -1.19 18.82
C TYR A 268 -8.64 -0.07 18.59
N PHE A 269 -9.38 -0.13 17.48
CA PHE A 269 -10.36 0.90 17.11
C PHE A 269 -11.71 0.77 17.84
N GLU A 270 -12.00 -0.40 18.42
CA GLU A 270 -13.22 -0.65 19.21
C GLU A 270 -13.15 0.01 20.60
N ARG A 271 -11.97 0.45 21.04
CA ARG A 271 -11.78 1.04 22.36
C ARG A 271 -12.42 2.41 22.49
N ALA A 272 -12.93 2.70 23.68
CA ALA A 272 -13.64 3.94 23.97
C ALA A 272 -12.75 5.19 23.79
N PHE A 273 -11.45 5.07 24.11
CA PHE A 273 -10.52 6.20 24.06
C PHE A 273 -9.98 6.50 22.66
N ILE A 274 -10.18 5.62 21.67
CA ILE A 274 -9.81 5.91 20.30
C ILE A 274 -10.83 6.88 19.71
N ASN A 275 -10.40 8.10 19.57
CA ASN A 275 -11.24 9.18 19.07
C ASN A 275 -10.69 9.70 17.74
N LEU A 276 -11.52 9.69 16.70
CA LEU A 276 -11.20 10.24 15.38
C LEU A 276 -11.56 11.73 15.33
N TYR A 277 -10.92 12.48 16.21
CA TYR A 277 -11.30 13.83 16.54
C TYR A 277 -10.92 14.84 15.44
N THR A 278 -11.92 15.57 14.92
CA THR A 278 -11.76 16.67 13.96
C THR A 278 -12.17 18.02 14.55
N GLY A 279 -12.70 18.03 15.74
CA GLY A 279 -13.30 19.20 16.40
C GLY A 279 -14.79 19.37 16.11
N ASN A 280 -15.42 18.43 15.41
CA ASN A 280 -16.85 18.37 15.16
C ASN A 280 -17.41 17.05 15.69
N LEU A 281 -17.98 17.06 16.89
CA LEU A 281 -18.44 15.86 17.59
C LEU A 281 -19.43 15.00 16.78
N LYS A 282 -20.30 15.64 15.98
CA LYS A 282 -21.27 14.91 15.13
C LYS A 282 -20.57 14.17 13.99
N GLU A 283 -19.60 14.82 13.36
CA GLU A 283 -18.79 14.23 12.31
C GLU A 283 -17.88 13.13 12.86
N ASP A 284 -17.28 13.37 14.02
CA ASP A 284 -16.40 12.40 14.69
C ASP A 284 -17.15 11.11 15.05
N GLY A 285 -18.37 11.23 15.61
CA GLY A 285 -19.24 10.10 15.90
C GLY A 285 -19.61 9.32 14.63
N ALA A 286 -20.08 10.00 13.59
CA ALA A 286 -20.43 9.37 12.31
C ALA A 286 -19.22 8.69 11.63
N THR A 287 -18.04 9.27 11.76
CA THR A 287 -16.78 8.70 11.23
C THR A 287 -16.42 7.42 11.97
N LYS A 288 -16.51 7.43 13.31
CA LYS A 288 -16.24 6.24 14.13
C LYS A 288 -17.24 5.11 13.84
N ASP A 289 -18.52 5.42 13.76
CA ASP A 289 -19.56 4.43 13.46
C ASP A 289 -19.34 3.79 12.08
N LEU A 290 -18.99 4.58 11.08
CA LEU A 290 -18.71 4.07 9.75
C LEU A 290 -17.43 3.22 9.72
N LEU A 291 -16.38 3.62 10.45
CA LEU A 291 -15.15 2.85 10.58
C LEU A 291 -15.42 1.48 11.23
N LEU A 292 -16.21 1.46 12.30
CA LEU A 292 -16.58 0.20 12.98
C LEU A 292 -17.43 -0.70 12.07
N GLN A 293 -18.30 -0.13 11.22
CA GLN A 293 -19.01 -0.92 10.21
C GLN A 293 -18.04 -1.58 9.22
N VAL A 294 -17.01 -0.85 8.74
CA VAL A 294 -15.98 -1.42 7.87
C VAL A 294 -15.27 -2.58 8.57
N PHE A 295 -14.85 -2.41 9.81
CA PHE A 295 -14.19 -3.47 10.58
C PHE A 295 -15.07 -4.69 10.84
N ASN A 296 -16.37 -4.51 11.06
CA ASN A 296 -17.31 -5.61 11.21
C ASN A 296 -17.44 -6.44 9.93
N GLU A 297 -17.44 -5.79 8.77
CA GLU A 297 -17.41 -6.52 7.50
C GLU A 297 -16.08 -7.26 7.32
N ILE A 298 -14.95 -6.61 7.62
CA ILE A 298 -13.63 -7.23 7.54
C ILE A 298 -13.54 -8.50 8.40
N LYS A 299 -14.09 -8.46 9.61
CA LYS A 299 -14.14 -9.63 10.51
C LYS A 299 -14.96 -10.78 9.95
N SER A 300 -15.93 -10.51 9.08
CA SER A 300 -16.77 -11.53 8.45
C SER A 300 -16.07 -12.31 7.34
N PHE A 301 -14.90 -11.83 6.87
CA PHE A 301 -14.17 -12.48 5.80
C PHE A 301 -13.24 -13.57 6.34
N PRO A 302 -13.32 -14.81 5.85
CA PRO A 302 -12.46 -15.88 6.32
C PRO A 302 -11.02 -15.69 5.82
N MET A 303 -10.08 -15.56 6.76
CA MET A 303 -8.65 -15.45 6.46
C MET A 303 -7.89 -16.60 7.09
N HIS A 304 -7.12 -17.32 6.27
CA HIS A 304 -6.41 -18.53 6.66
C HIS A 304 -4.93 -18.49 6.27
N PHE A 305 -4.21 -17.44 6.66
CA PHE A 305 -2.76 -17.45 6.55
C PHE A 305 -2.09 -16.95 7.82
N ASP A 306 -0.89 -17.47 8.08
CA ASP A 306 -0.07 -17.09 9.22
C ASP A 306 1.12 -16.24 8.78
N GLU A 307 1.02 -14.93 9.00
CA GLU A 307 2.08 -13.97 8.71
C GLU A 307 3.35 -14.21 9.53
N LYS A 308 3.27 -14.92 10.65
CA LYS A 308 4.44 -15.25 11.49
C LYS A 308 5.42 -16.18 10.78
N SER A 309 4.94 -16.97 9.81
CA SER A 309 5.78 -17.86 9.03
C SER A 309 6.85 -17.14 8.23
N MET A 310 6.63 -15.86 7.92
CA MET A 310 7.54 -15.04 7.13
C MET A 310 8.91 -14.85 7.82
N PHE A 311 8.89 -14.63 9.13
CA PHE A 311 10.10 -14.49 9.93
C PHE A 311 10.26 -15.66 10.92
N ALA A 312 9.82 -16.85 10.51
CA ALA A 312 10.02 -18.07 11.28
C ALA A 312 11.45 -18.56 11.15
N GLY A 313 12.02 -19.09 12.23
CA GLY A 313 13.37 -19.62 12.27
C GLY A 313 14.04 -19.44 13.62
N HIS A 314 15.36 -19.56 13.65
CA HIS A 314 16.12 -19.27 14.87
C HIS A 314 15.92 -17.80 15.27
N LYS A 315 15.69 -17.52 16.53
CA LYS A 315 15.28 -16.17 17.02
C LYS A 315 16.18 -15.03 16.53
N ILE A 316 17.48 -15.25 16.44
CA ILE A 316 18.45 -14.23 15.99
C ILE A 316 18.31 -14.00 14.48
N GLU A 317 18.21 -15.05 13.69
CA GLU A 317 18.06 -14.95 12.24
C GLU A 317 16.73 -14.31 11.84
N ALA A 318 15.65 -14.72 12.50
CA ALA A 318 14.32 -14.13 12.30
C ALA A 318 14.31 -12.62 12.60
N LYS A 319 15.01 -12.19 13.66
CA LYS A 319 15.14 -10.77 13.99
C LYS A 319 15.96 -10.00 12.94
N ILE A 320 17.06 -10.58 12.46
CA ILE A 320 17.90 -9.95 11.41
C ILE A 320 17.09 -9.82 10.11
N LEU A 321 16.35 -10.85 9.71
CA LEU A 321 15.54 -10.82 8.51
C LEU A 321 14.40 -9.82 8.60
N LYS A 322 13.74 -9.72 9.74
CA LYS A 322 12.70 -8.71 9.98
C LYS A 322 13.30 -7.30 9.88
N GLU A 323 14.48 -7.10 10.45
CA GLU A 323 15.18 -5.81 10.38
C GLU A 323 15.64 -5.47 8.95
N ASP A 324 16.20 -6.44 8.21
CA ASP A 324 16.54 -6.28 6.79
C ASP A 324 15.30 -5.89 5.98
N PHE A 325 14.20 -6.62 6.14
CA PHE A 325 12.94 -6.33 5.46
C PHE A 325 12.44 -4.91 5.77
N ARG A 326 12.48 -4.53 7.05
CA ARG A 326 12.10 -3.20 7.51
C ARG A 326 12.98 -2.12 6.89
N LEU A 327 14.28 -2.33 6.84
CA LEU A 327 15.22 -1.38 6.25
C LEU A 327 14.96 -1.16 4.76
N HIS A 328 14.78 -2.25 4.01
CA HIS A 328 14.44 -2.18 2.58
C HIS A 328 13.11 -1.46 2.35
N PHE A 329 12.12 -1.70 3.19
CA PHE A 329 10.84 -1.02 3.08
C PHE A 329 10.94 0.47 3.44
N LYS A 330 11.75 0.84 4.45
CA LYS A 330 12.09 2.25 4.74
C LYS A 330 12.75 2.95 3.56
N ASN A 331 13.64 2.27 2.84
CA ASN A 331 14.23 2.81 1.62
C ASN A 331 13.17 3.11 0.57
N ILE A 332 12.17 2.24 0.40
CA ILE A 332 11.05 2.51 -0.51
C ILE A 332 10.31 3.78 -0.10
N SER A 333 10.01 3.97 1.19
CA SER A 333 9.34 5.18 1.64
C SER A 333 10.17 6.44 1.34
N ARG A 334 11.49 6.36 1.44
CA ARG A 334 12.42 7.46 1.09
C ARG A 334 12.56 7.67 -0.41
N ILE A 335 12.42 6.62 -1.22
CA ILE A 335 12.41 6.73 -2.69
C ILE A 335 11.22 7.58 -3.16
N MET A 336 10.13 7.65 -2.39
CA MET A 336 9.00 8.50 -2.72
C MET A 336 9.38 9.99 -2.77
N ASP A 337 10.39 10.43 -2.03
CA ASP A 337 10.93 11.80 -2.11
C ASP A 337 11.62 12.09 -3.46
N CYS A 338 11.96 11.06 -4.22
CA CYS A 338 12.59 11.17 -5.54
C CYS A 338 11.58 11.25 -6.69
N VAL A 339 10.29 11.14 -6.41
CA VAL A 339 9.23 11.24 -7.42
C VAL A 339 9.06 12.70 -7.81
N GLY A 340 9.29 13.04 -9.08
CA GLY A 340 9.25 14.41 -9.58
C GLY A 340 7.85 15.02 -9.65
N CYS A 341 6.83 14.20 -9.92
CA CYS A 341 5.43 14.62 -9.96
C CYS A 341 4.86 14.74 -8.54
N SER A 342 4.46 15.93 -8.12
CA SER A 342 3.98 16.16 -6.75
C SER A 342 2.73 15.35 -6.38
N LYS A 343 1.76 15.17 -7.29
CA LYS A 343 0.60 14.29 -7.04
C LYS A 343 1.02 12.82 -6.97
N CYS A 344 1.94 12.40 -7.83
CA CYS A 344 2.47 11.03 -7.79
C CYS A 344 3.24 10.80 -6.49
N ARG A 345 4.02 11.78 -6.03
CA ARG A 345 4.73 11.75 -4.75
C ARG A 345 3.76 11.66 -3.57
N LEU A 346 2.71 12.49 -3.57
CA LEU A 346 1.65 12.46 -2.57
C LEU A 346 1.06 11.06 -2.41
N TRP A 347 0.58 10.50 -3.52
CA TRP A 347 -0.06 9.19 -3.50
C TRP A 347 0.93 8.05 -3.26
N GLY A 348 2.16 8.17 -3.75
CA GLY A 348 3.24 7.24 -3.47
C GLY A 348 3.58 7.19 -1.98
N LYS A 349 3.74 8.34 -1.33
CA LYS A 349 3.97 8.43 0.13
C LYS A 349 2.81 7.83 0.92
N LEU A 350 1.59 8.23 0.62
CA LEU A 350 0.40 7.75 1.30
C LEU A 350 0.25 6.22 1.21
N GLN A 351 0.37 5.67 0.01
CA GLN A 351 0.20 4.23 -0.20
C GLN A 351 1.34 3.42 0.44
N THR A 352 2.57 3.93 0.38
CA THR A 352 3.74 3.29 1.01
C THR A 352 3.61 3.32 2.54
N GLU A 353 3.17 4.44 3.12
CA GLU A 353 2.93 4.54 4.56
C GLU A 353 1.77 3.65 5.00
N GLY A 354 0.69 3.58 4.23
CA GLY A 354 -0.43 2.67 4.49
C GLY A 354 0.00 1.21 4.54
N LEU A 355 0.79 0.77 3.56
CA LEU A 355 1.35 -0.58 3.54
C LEU A 355 2.36 -0.79 4.68
N GLY A 356 3.23 0.18 4.96
CA GLY A 356 4.18 0.11 6.09
C GLY A 356 3.46 -0.02 7.43
N THR A 357 2.36 0.69 7.61
CA THR A 357 1.50 0.58 8.78
C THR A 357 0.84 -0.80 8.88
N ALA A 358 0.37 -1.35 7.76
CA ALA A 358 -0.14 -2.71 7.72
C ALA A 358 0.92 -3.74 8.15
N LEU A 359 2.16 -3.60 7.70
CA LEU A 359 3.28 -4.45 8.11
C LEU A 359 3.61 -4.27 9.60
N LYS A 360 3.64 -3.04 10.11
CA LYS A 360 3.79 -2.75 11.55
C LYS A 360 2.74 -3.52 12.37
N ILE A 361 1.48 -3.45 11.98
CA ILE A 361 0.38 -4.16 12.66
C ILE A 361 0.57 -5.67 12.60
N LEU A 362 0.90 -6.22 11.44
CA LEU A 362 1.05 -7.65 11.25
C LEU A 362 2.15 -8.24 12.15
N PHE A 363 3.24 -7.51 12.33
CA PHE A 363 4.41 -7.99 13.07
C PHE A 363 4.49 -7.47 14.52
N SER A 364 3.50 -6.70 14.98
CA SER A 364 3.36 -6.19 16.37
C SER A 364 2.24 -6.88 17.16
N GLU A 365 1.90 -8.12 16.83
CA GLU A 365 0.73 -8.81 17.43
C GLU A 365 0.77 -8.92 18.95
N LYS A 366 1.95 -9.18 19.51
CA LYS A 366 2.09 -9.33 20.97
C LYS A 366 1.79 -8.03 21.70
N GLU A 367 2.18 -6.92 21.11
CA GLU A 367 1.98 -5.58 21.61
C GLU A 367 0.50 -5.19 21.51
N ILE A 368 -0.16 -5.52 20.37
CA ILE A 368 -1.60 -5.28 20.17
C ILE A 368 -2.43 -6.04 21.20
N GLN A 369 -2.09 -7.31 21.47
CA GLN A 369 -2.82 -8.13 22.44
C GLN A 369 -2.63 -7.68 23.89
N LYS A 370 -1.49 -7.06 24.22
CA LYS A 370 -1.15 -6.58 25.56
C LYS A 370 -1.67 -5.19 25.89
N LEU A 371 -2.36 -4.54 24.96
CA LEU A 371 -2.86 -3.18 25.19
C LEU A 371 -3.77 -3.15 26.41
N PRO A 372 -3.44 -2.39 27.44
CA PRO A 372 -4.29 -2.27 28.62
C PRO A 372 -5.60 -1.61 28.24
N GLU A 373 -6.71 -2.11 28.79
CA GLU A 373 -8.05 -1.61 28.48
C GLU A 373 -8.25 -0.12 28.81
N HIS A 374 -7.40 0.44 29.68
CA HIS A 374 -7.61 1.75 30.28
C HIS A 374 -6.42 2.73 30.19
N SER A 375 -5.36 2.42 29.43
CA SER A 375 -4.24 3.36 29.30
C SER A 375 -3.96 3.73 27.84
N PRO A 376 -4.28 4.98 27.42
CA PRO A 376 -4.03 5.43 26.04
C PRO A 376 -2.55 5.65 25.72
N SER A 377 -1.66 5.60 26.72
CA SER A 377 -0.26 6.02 26.56
C SER A 377 0.77 4.91 26.67
N LYS A 378 0.36 3.65 26.81
CA LYS A 378 1.29 2.52 26.93
C LYS A 378 0.93 1.39 25.98
N GLY A 379 1.92 0.84 25.31
CA GLY A 379 1.81 -0.29 24.38
C GLY A 379 1.72 0.15 22.93
N PHE A 380 1.13 -0.68 22.10
CA PHE A 380 0.98 -0.43 20.67
C PHE A 380 0.16 0.83 20.40
N GLN A 381 0.73 1.73 19.61
CA GLN A 381 0.09 2.98 19.20
C GLN A 381 0.20 3.16 17.69
N LEU A 382 -0.81 3.81 17.13
CA LEU A 382 -0.80 4.31 15.78
C LEU A 382 -0.90 5.84 15.83
N THR A 383 -0.09 6.51 15.03
CA THR A 383 -0.24 7.96 14.83
C THR A 383 -1.50 8.23 13.99
N ARG A 384 -1.97 9.47 13.99
CA ARG A 384 -3.06 9.86 13.08
C ARG A 384 -2.67 9.61 11.63
N GLN A 385 -1.43 9.94 11.28
CA GLN A 385 -0.87 9.77 9.94
C GLN A 385 -0.93 8.31 9.50
N GLU A 386 -0.46 7.39 10.33
CA GLU A 386 -0.54 5.96 10.09
C GLU A 386 -1.99 5.48 9.88
N ILE A 387 -2.92 5.95 10.71
CA ILE A 387 -4.35 5.58 10.57
C ILE A 387 -4.93 6.08 9.26
N VAL A 388 -4.65 7.34 8.90
CA VAL A 388 -5.12 7.93 7.64
C VAL A 388 -4.51 7.22 6.44
N ALA A 389 -3.22 6.95 6.47
CA ALA A 389 -2.52 6.26 5.40
C ALA A 389 -3.02 4.81 5.22
N LEU A 390 -3.19 4.06 6.32
CA LEU A 390 -3.72 2.69 6.29
C LEU A 390 -5.12 2.61 5.67
N ILE A 391 -6.03 3.46 6.11
CA ILE A 391 -7.42 3.45 5.62
C ILE A 391 -7.50 3.93 4.17
N ASN A 392 -6.75 4.96 3.79
CA ASN A 392 -6.72 5.42 2.40
C ASN A 392 -5.98 4.46 1.48
N GLY A 393 -4.87 3.84 1.94
CA GLY A 393 -4.16 2.80 1.19
C GLY A 393 -5.07 1.61 0.89
N PHE A 394 -5.74 1.08 1.91
CA PHE A 394 -6.72 0.01 1.73
C PHE A 394 -7.91 0.44 0.87
N GLY A 395 -8.41 1.66 1.03
CA GLY A 395 -9.45 2.23 0.18
C GLY A 395 -9.03 2.30 -1.28
N ARG A 396 -7.75 2.56 -1.52
CA ARG A 396 -7.15 2.58 -2.85
C ARG A 396 -7.12 1.19 -3.49
N LEU A 397 -6.70 0.17 -2.75
CA LEU A 397 -6.73 -1.22 -3.22
C LEU A 397 -8.16 -1.69 -3.47
N SER A 398 -9.09 -1.37 -2.57
CA SER A 398 -10.50 -1.65 -2.73
C SER A 398 -11.08 -1.02 -4.01
N THR A 399 -10.71 0.23 -4.29
CA THR A 399 -11.10 0.94 -5.52
C THR A 399 -10.49 0.26 -6.75
N SER A 400 -9.22 -0.16 -6.71
CA SER A 400 -8.58 -0.86 -7.83
C SER A 400 -9.27 -2.18 -8.17
N ILE A 401 -9.68 -2.96 -7.17
CA ILE A 401 -10.44 -4.20 -7.39
C ILE A 401 -11.83 -3.88 -8.00
N HIS A 402 -12.48 -2.84 -7.53
CA HIS A 402 -13.76 -2.39 -8.09
C HIS A 402 -13.62 -1.97 -9.56
N GLN A 403 -12.60 -1.21 -9.88
CA GLN A 403 -12.31 -0.78 -11.26
C GLN A 403 -11.91 -1.95 -12.15
N LEU A 404 -11.15 -2.92 -11.63
CA LEU A 404 -10.83 -4.15 -12.35
C LEU A 404 -12.10 -4.92 -12.75
N HIS A 405 -13.06 -5.01 -11.84
CA HIS A 405 -14.37 -5.60 -12.16
C HIS A 405 -15.09 -4.82 -13.27
N SER A 406 -15.09 -3.49 -13.20
CA SER A 406 -15.66 -2.63 -14.24
C SER A 406 -14.99 -2.82 -15.61
N PHE A 407 -13.65 -2.93 -15.64
CA PHE A 407 -12.93 -3.23 -16.88
C PHE A 407 -13.27 -4.59 -17.47
N ARG A 408 -13.47 -5.62 -16.65
CA ARG A 408 -13.93 -6.94 -17.14
C ARG A 408 -15.27 -6.83 -17.84
N LEU A 409 -16.25 -6.13 -17.25
CA LEU A 409 -17.54 -5.88 -17.88
C LEU A 409 -17.41 -5.12 -19.20
N LEU A 410 -16.65 -4.02 -19.22
CA LEU A 410 -16.40 -3.23 -20.44
C LEU A 410 -15.73 -4.03 -21.55
N LEU A 411 -14.91 -5.03 -21.23
CA LEU A 411 -14.21 -5.84 -22.20
C LEU A 411 -15.07 -7.00 -22.71
N ASP A 412 -15.98 -7.50 -21.90
CA ASP A 412 -16.93 -8.55 -22.28
C ASP A 412 -18.06 -8.00 -23.14
N ASP A 413 -18.56 -6.80 -22.87
CA ASP A 413 -19.56 -6.11 -23.70
C ASP A 413 -19.06 -5.73 -25.12
N ASN A 414 -17.73 -5.70 -25.31
CA ASN A 414 -17.09 -5.41 -26.59
C ASN A 414 -16.63 -6.67 -27.35
N ARG A 415 -17.04 -7.86 -26.93
CA ARG A 415 -16.85 -9.13 -27.64
C ARG A 415 -18.12 -9.52 -28.38
#